data_1a6affb6a716691bc0c44c6d3ddecf0a
#
_entry.id   1a6affb6a716691bc0c44c6d3ddecf0a
#
_cell.length_a   1.000
_cell.length_b   1.000
_cell.length_c   1.000
_cell.angle_alpha   90.00
_cell.angle_beta   90.00
_cell.angle_gamma   90.00
#
_symmetry.space_group_name_H-M   'P 1'
#
loop_
_entity.id
_entity.type
_entity.pdbx_description
1 polymer ?
#
loop_
_entity_poly.entity_id
_entity_poly.type
_entity_poly.pdbx_seq_one_letter_code
_entity_poly.pdbx_strand_id
1 'polypeptide(L)'
;KAIRRQRQMCIRDRMYRLGLYGNGIERIKLKKAVQIIQKASASQVKIVDIGHDNFDSACEALELGSVDMAVVDMAQLIRMEKNDENLPYGVVISGVLKRGDSRYVMIRKRHAKDLIENAVVATDSYSKTERIKHMYDGISCVVETDIRKCIEKLDASECDAVFVLLEDIKAARLHNSFLYRYTIMDYGECVPVHGEGVYAMLTKGKKEAVRTARELSHKSTAECFEIEDDIISRVMQNVYVKTCDVYARISSDRLEIYADVTGNRGRIRVNERGTFVNKNLIITKIVDRISTVSYTHLRAHETLANL
;
A
#
# COMPACT_ATOMS: atom_id res chain seq x y z
N LYS A 1 5.79 -38.68 26.37
CA LYS A 1 4.98 -38.63 25.10
C LYS A 1 3.57 -38.07 25.35
N ALA A 2 2.88 -38.41 26.46
CA ALA A 2 1.53 -37.91 26.77
C ALA A 2 1.48 -36.38 26.94
N ILE A 3 2.40 -35.78 27.69
CA ILE A 3 2.49 -34.34 27.94
C ILE A 3 2.74 -33.56 26.64
N ARG A 4 3.50 -34.11 25.69
CA ARG A 4 3.74 -33.50 24.39
C ARG A 4 2.49 -33.53 23.49
N ARG A 5 1.69 -34.61 23.55
CA ARG A 5 0.38 -34.72 22.87
C ARG A 5 -0.66 -33.78 23.50
N GLN A 6 -0.73 -33.68 24.81
CA GLN A 6 -1.62 -32.74 25.50
C GLN A 6 -1.28 -31.29 25.17
N ARG A 7 0.02 -30.89 25.14
CA ARG A 7 0.43 -29.54 24.70
C ARG A 7 0.07 -29.29 23.20
N GLN A 8 0.20 -30.29 22.35
CA GLN A 8 -0.20 -30.17 20.94
C GLN A 8 -1.74 -30.13 20.76
N MET A 9 -2.52 -30.83 21.58
CA MET A 9 -3.98 -30.71 21.59
C MET A 9 -4.45 -29.34 22.08
N CYS A 10 -3.90 -28.82 23.18
CA CYS A 10 -4.24 -27.50 23.70
C CYS A 10 -3.90 -26.33 22.74
N ILE A 11 -2.94 -26.52 21.83
CA ILE A 11 -2.59 -25.51 20.81
C ILE A 11 -3.59 -25.56 19.64
N ARG A 12 -4.15 -26.71 19.33
CA ARG A 12 -5.08 -26.90 18.22
C ARG A 12 -6.47 -26.29 18.46
N ASP A 13 -6.88 -26.17 19.73
CA ASP A 13 -8.21 -25.70 20.13
C ASP A 13 -8.24 -24.24 20.55
N ARG A 14 -7.12 -23.52 20.45
CA ARG A 14 -7.06 -22.12 20.85
C ARG A 14 -7.63 -21.22 19.77
N MET A 15 -8.72 -20.53 20.11
CA MET A 15 -9.32 -19.50 19.27
C MET A 15 -8.62 -18.17 19.47
N TYR A 16 -8.05 -17.60 18.40
CA TYR A 16 -7.42 -16.27 18.41
C TYR A 16 -8.46 -15.20 18.12
N ARG A 17 -8.36 -14.08 18.85
CA ARG A 17 -9.20 -12.90 18.65
C ARG A 17 -8.52 -11.97 17.67
N LEU A 18 -9.17 -11.69 16.54
CA LEU A 18 -8.68 -10.81 15.47
C LEU A 18 -9.49 -9.52 15.47
N GLY A 19 -8.86 -8.40 15.79
CA GLY A 19 -9.47 -7.08 15.87
C GLY A 19 -9.86 -6.55 14.48
N LEU A 20 -11.07 -6.02 14.37
CA LEU A 20 -11.59 -5.28 13.23
C LEU A 20 -11.96 -3.87 13.69
N TYR A 21 -11.33 -2.85 13.11
CA TYR A 21 -11.58 -1.43 13.39
C TYR A 21 -11.98 -0.67 12.12
N GLY A 22 -12.04 0.67 12.23
CA GLY A 22 -12.22 1.58 11.10
C GLY A 22 -13.69 1.85 10.75
N ASN A 23 -13.88 2.77 9.84
CA ASN A 23 -15.18 3.17 9.33
C ASN A 23 -15.20 3.21 7.78
N GLY A 24 -16.37 3.48 7.20
CA GLY A 24 -16.53 3.69 5.77
C GLY A 24 -15.89 2.60 4.90
N ILE A 25 -15.10 3.00 3.91
CA ILE A 25 -14.47 2.11 2.93
C ILE A 25 -13.31 1.31 3.55
N GLU A 26 -12.53 1.93 4.44
CA GLU A 26 -11.46 1.26 5.16
C GLU A 26 -11.98 0.02 5.90
N ARG A 27 -13.07 0.18 6.66
CA ARG A 27 -13.69 -0.94 7.36
C ARG A 27 -14.16 -2.05 6.41
N ILE A 28 -14.69 -1.69 5.24
CA ILE A 28 -15.11 -2.68 4.23
C ILE A 28 -13.91 -3.49 3.74
N LYS A 29 -12.79 -2.82 3.46
CA LYS A 29 -11.54 -3.46 3.02
C LYS A 29 -10.97 -4.35 4.12
N LEU A 30 -10.82 -3.83 5.33
CA LEU A 30 -10.34 -4.59 6.48
C LEU A 30 -11.24 -5.80 6.80
N LYS A 31 -12.56 -5.64 6.72
CA LYS A 31 -13.49 -6.76 6.90
C LYS A 31 -13.27 -7.88 5.88
N LYS A 32 -13.02 -7.54 4.62
CA LYS A 32 -12.68 -8.54 3.58
C LYS A 32 -11.36 -9.25 3.92
N ALA A 33 -10.34 -8.50 4.31
CA ALA A 33 -9.03 -9.03 4.69
C ALA A 33 -9.14 -10.00 5.88
N VAL A 34 -9.86 -9.60 6.92
CA VAL A 34 -10.12 -10.41 8.13
C VAL A 34 -10.91 -11.68 7.80
N GLN A 35 -11.90 -11.62 6.90
CA GLN A 35 -12.64 -12.79 6.44
C GLN A 35 -11.77 -13.81 5.69
N ILE A 36 -10.77 -13.34 4.94
CA ILE A 36 -9.78 -14.21 4.29
C ILE A 36 -8.97 -14.98 5.34
N ILE A 37 -8.50 -14.28 6.38
CA ILE A 37 -7.78 -14.89 7.51
C ILE A 37 -8.66 -15.94 8.20
N GLN A 38 -9.91 -15.59 8.51
CA GLN A 38 -10.83 -16.48 9.20
C GLN A 38 -11.07 -17.78 8.42
N LYS A 39 -11.22 -17.67 7.10
CA LYS A 39 -11.37 -18.84 6.21
C LYS A 39 -10.09 -19.68 6.16
N ALA A 40 -8.92 -19.04 6.07
CA ALA A 40 -7.63 -19.71 5.99
C ALA A 40 -7.26 -20.41 7.30
N SER A 41 -7.68 -19.87 8.45
CA SER A 41 -7.37 -20.39 9.79
C SER A 41 -8.26 -21.56 10.23
N ALA A 42 -9.11 -22.09 9.36
CA ALA A 42 -10.05 -23.19 9.68
C ALA A 42 -10.83 -22.95 10.98
N SER A 43 -11.37 -21.74 11.15
CA SER A 43 -12.15 -21.29 12.32
C SER A 43 -11.39 -21.14 13.64
N GLN A 44 -10.05 -21.17 13.63
CA GLN A 44 -9.23 -20.85 14.80
C GLN A 44 -9.18 -19.35 15.12
N VAL A 45 -9.78 -18.51 14.30
CA VAL A 45 -9.79 -17.06 14.46
C VAL A 45 -11.21 -16.54 14.61
N LYS A 46 -11.48 -15.85 15.72
CA LYS A 46 -12.73 -15.13 15.97
C LYS A 46 -12.53 -13.64 15.71
N ILE A 47 -13.40 -13.05 14.89
CA ILE A 47 -13.40 -11.60 14.65
C ILE A 47 -14.01 -10.91 15.87
N VAL A 48 -13.31 -9.88 16.37
CA VAL A 48 -13.76 -9.02 17.45
C VAL A 48 -13.84 -7.60 16.90
N ASP A 49 -15.00 -6.99 17.03
CA ASP A 49 -15.18 -5.58 16.71
C ASP A 49 -14.56 -4.75 17.83
N ILE A 50 -13.58 -3.92 17.47
CA ILE A 50 -12.86 -3.05 18.42
C ILE A 50 -13.20 -1.56 18.21
N GLY A 51 -14.25 -1.26 17.47
CA GLY A 51 -14.78 0.09 17.31
C GLY A 51 -14.66 0.63 15.88
N HIS A 52 -15.14 1.87 15.75
CA HIS A 52 -15.17 2.59 14.47
C HIS A 52 -14.05 3.62 14.36
N ASP A 53 -13.20 3.70 15.36
CA ASP A 53 -12.12 4.67 15.45
C ASP A 53 -10.94 4.28 14.55
N ASN A 54 -9.83 4.94 14.76
CA ASN A 54 -8.65 4.89 13.93
C ASN A 54 -7.74 3.69 14.27
N PHE A 55 -6.55 3.70 13.70
CA PHE A 55 -5.47 2.76 13.94
C PHE A 55 -5.08 2.61 15.43
N ASP A 56 -5.17 3.70 16.21
CA ASP A 56 -4.80 3.69 17.63
C ASP A 56 -5.65 2.71 18.42
N SER A 57 -6.94 2.56 18.07
CA SER A 57 -7.84 1.55 18.66
C SER A 57 -7.33 0.12 18.45
N ALA A 58 -6.70 -0.17 17.31
CA ALA A 58 -6.10 -1.48 17.06
C ALA A 58 -4.88 -1.72 17.95
N CYS A 59 -4.04 -0.72 18.11
CA CYS A 59 -2.87 -0.77 18.99
C CYS A 59 -3.27 -0.91 20.46
N GLU A 60 -4.20 -0.10 20.92
CA GLU A 60 -4.75 -0.15 22.29
C GLU A 60 -5.36 -1.53 22.60
N ALA A 61 -6.17 -2.07 21.69
CA ALA A 61 -6.76 -3.39 21.85
C ALA A 61 -5.72 -4.52 21.95
N LEU A 62 -4.60 -4.41 21.23
CA LEU A 62 -3.45 -5.31 21.36
C LEU A 62 -2.73 -5.11 22.71
N GLU A 63 -2.57 -3.85 23.15
CA GLU A 63 -1.92 -3.52 24.41
C GLU A 63 -2.69 -4.04 25.63
N LEU A 64 -3.99 -3.83 25.64
CA LEU A 64 -4.91 -4.33 26.68
C LEU A 64 -5.11 -5.86 26.61
N GLY A 65 -4.66 -6.49 25.52
CA GLY A 65 -4.86 -7.92 25.30
C GLY A 65 -6.31 -8.31 25.06
N SER A 66 -7.16 -7.37 24.63
CA SER A 66 -8.55 -7.63 24.23
C SER A 66 -8.62 -8.39 22.92
N VAL A 67 -7.60 -8.22 22.06
CA VAL A 67 -7.37 -9.01 20.85
C VAL A 67 -5.96 -9.61 20.87
N ASP A 68 -5.76 -10.69 20.10
CA ASP A 68 -4.46 -11.36 19.97
C ASP A 68 -3.74 -10.94 18.68
N MET A 69 -4.49 -10.49 17.70
CA MET A 69 -4.02 -9.98 16.40
C MET A 69 -4.91 -8.82 15.94
N ALA A 70 -4.35 -7.89 15.16
CA ALA A 70 -5.10 -6.86 14.43
C ALA A 70 -4.63 -6.78 12.99
N VAL A 71 -5.53 -6.47 12.06
CA VAL A 71 -5.18 -6.23 10.64
C VAL A 71 -5.23 -4.73 10.39
N VAL A 72 -4.15 -4.20 9.82
CA VAL A 72 -4.00 -2.77 9.54
C VAL A 72 -3.49 -2.54 8.12
N ASP A 73 -3.75 -1.36 7.59
CA ASP A 73 -3.22 -0.95 6.28
C ASP A 73 -1.71 -0.68 6.39
N MET A 74 -0.90 -1.32 5.53
CA MET A 74 0.56 -1.18 5.54
C MET A 74 1.00 0.24 5.17
N ALA A 75 0.31 0.89 4.22
CA ALA A 75 0.63 2.26 3.85
C ALA A 75 0.43 3.24 5.02
N GLN A 76 -0.47 2.94 5.94
CA GLN A 76 -0.64 3.71 7.18
C GLN A 76 0.55 3.53 8.12
N LEU A 77 1.04 2.30 8.30
CA LEU A 77 2.23 2.02 9.11
C LEU A 77 3.47 2.76 8.58
N ILE A 78 3.67 2.72 7.27
CA ILE A 78 4.79 3.41 6.62
C ILE A 78 4.70 4.94 6.80
N ARG A 79 3.47 5.50 6.74
CA ARG A 79 3.29 6.95 7.00
C ARG A 79 3.62 7.32 8.44
N MET A 80 3.26 6.48 9.41
CA MET A 80 3.61 6.68 10.82
C MET A 80 5.13 6.67 11.00
N GLU A 81 5.82 5.67 10.46
CA GLU A 81 7.28 5.57 10.53
C GLU A 81 7.97 6.80 9.92
N LYS A 82 7.47 7.31 8.78
CA LYS A 82 7.98 8.54 8.16
C LYS A 82 7.78 9.80 9.01
N ASN A 83 6.81 9.79 9.91
CA ASN A 83 6.53 10.87 10.86
C ASN A 83 7.21 10.68 12.22
N ASP A 84 8.17 9.75 12.33
CA ASP A 84 8.80 9.33 13.60
C ASP A 84 7.81 8.77 14.64
N GLU A 85 6.65 8.32 14.20
CA GLU A 85 5.67 7.65 15.04
C GLU A 85 5.94 6.14 15.03
N ASN A 86 6.17 5.56 16.20
CA ASN A 86 6.51 4.16 16.33
C ASN A 86 5.31 3.33 16.80
N LEU A 87 5.30 2.05 16.43
CA LEU A 87 4.38 1.09 17.03
C LEU A 87 4.58 1.03 18.56
N PRO A 88 3.50 0.84 19.34
CA PRO A 88 3.61 0.67 20.78
C PRO A 88 4.58 -0.46 21.16
N TYR A 89 5.21 -0.35 22.32
CA TYR A 89 6.19 -1.31 22.78
C TYR A 89 5.67 -2.76 22.77
N GLY A 90 6.41 -3.62 22.09
CA GLY A 90 6.09 -5.05 21.96
C GLY A 90 5.03 -5.38 20.92
N VAL A 91 4.44 -4.39 20.23
CA VAL A 91 3.62 -4.61 19.04
C VAL A 91 4.54 -4.75 17.82
N VAL A 92 4.34 -5.80 17.04
CA VAL A 92 5.19 -6.12 15.90
C VAL A 92 4.36 -6.57 14.70
N ILE A 93 4.86 -6.28 13.51
CA ILE A 93 4.33 -6.84 12.26
C ILE A 93 4.73 -8.33 12.22
N SER A 94 3.75 -9.21 12.22
CA SER A 94 3.98 -10.65 12.28
C SER A 94 3.65 -11.39 10.99
N GLY A 95 3.05 -10.70 10.03
CA GLY A 95 2.75 -11.23 8.70
C GLY A 95 2.02 -10.23 7.84
N VAL A 96 1.88 -10.53 6.56
CA VAL A 96 1.14 -9.72 5.60
C VAL A 96 0.14 -10.56 4.82
N LEU A 97 -0.97 -9.97 4.43
CA LEU A 97 -1.98 -10.63 3.61
C LEU A 97 -1.63 -10.54 2.13
N LYS A 98 -2.35 -11.32 1.32
CA LYS A 98 -2.24 -11.21 -0.13
C LYS A 98 -2.57 -9.77 -0.56
N ARG A 99 -1.63 -9.17 -1.31
CA ARG A 99 -1.80 -7.80 -1.85
C ARG A 99 -3.06 -7.72 -2.72
N GLY A 100 -3.84 -6.66 -2.52
CA GLY A 100 -4.96 -6.29 -3.37
C GLY A 100 -4.51 -5.67 -4.69
N ASP A 101 -5.48 -5.19 -5.48
CA ASP A 101 -5.21 -4.47 -6.73
C ASP A 101 -4.88 -3.00 -6.40
N SER A 102 -3.60 -2.67 -6.31
CA SER A 102 -3.10 -1.34 -5.96
C SER A 102 -2.98 -0.38 -7.15
N ARG A 103 -3.56 -0.72 -8.32
CA ARG A 103 -3.59 0.19 -9.46
C ARG A 103 -4.51 1.38 -9.19
N TYR A 104 -4.12 2.52 -9.71
CA TYR A 104 -4.99 3.69 -9.74
C TYR A 104 -5.93 3.66 -10.93
N VAL A 105 -7.04 4.37 -10.77
CA VAL A 105 -8.02 4.55 -11.82
C VAL A 105 -8.40 6.03 -11.94
N MET A 106 -8.40 6.54 -13.16
CA MET A 106 -8.98 7.82 -13.51
C MET A 106 -10.42 7.60 -13.96
N ILE A 107 -11.36 8.27 -13.29
CA ILE A 107 -12.80 8.17 -13.54
C ILE A 107 -13.28 9.50 -14.09
N ARG A 108 -13.98 9.46 -15.22
CA ARG A 108 -14.56 10.65 -15.86
C ARG A 108 -16.01 10.37 -16.27
N LYS A 109 -16.80 11.40 -16.44
CA LYS A 109 -18.12 11.24 -17.08
C LYS A 109 -17.94 10.55 -18.43
N ARG A 110 -18.84 9.66 -18.84
CA ARG A 110 -18.68 8.81 -20.02
C ARG A 110 -18.40 9.60 -21.31
N HIS A 111 -19.05 10.74 -21.46
CA HIS A 111 -18.94 11.60 -22.66
C HIS A 111 -18.01 12.81 -22.46
N ALA A 112 -17.27 12.86 -21.34
CA ALA A 112 -16.30 13.92 -21.11
C ALA A 112 -15.14 13.82 -22.11
N LYS A 113 -14.64 14.98 -22.52
CA LYS A 113 -13.41 15.11 -23.32
C LYS A 113 -12.20 14.65 -22.51
N ASP A 114 -11.07 14.46 -23.16
CA ASP A 114 -9.84 14.16 -22.45
C ASP A 114 -9.44 15.32 -21.53
N LEU A 115 -8.69 14.99 -20.45
CA LEU A 115 -8.22 15.99 -19.51
C LEU A 115 -7.33 16.98 -20.27
N ILE A 116 -7.66 18.24 -20.11
CA ILE A 116 -6.93 19.36 -20.71
C ILE A 116 -6.29 20.18 -19.59
N GLU A 117 -5.44 21.10 -19.98
CA GLU A 117 -4.87 22.11 -19.09
C GLU A 117 -5.97 22.81 -18.30
N ASN A 118 -5.72 23.06 -16.99
CA ASN A 118 -6.67 23.60 -16.02
C ASN A 118 -7.81 22.66 -15.57
N ALA A 119 -7.80 21.38 -15.96
CA ALA A 119 -8.77 20.42 -15.44
C ALA A 119 -8.64 20.27 -13.91
N VAL A 120 -9.76 20.06 -13.24
CA VAL A 120 -9.84 19.82 -11.81
C VAL A 120 -10.01 18.32 -11.55
N VAL A 121 -9.10 17.72 -10.76
CA VAL A 121 -9.16 16.29 -10.43
C VAL A 121 -9.37 16.13 -8.91
N ALA A 122 -10.44 15.44 -8.54
CA ALA A 122 -10.67 15.07 -7.15
C ALA A 122 -9.93 13.77 -6.80
N THR A 123 -9.39 13.70 -5.59
CA THR A 123 -8.69 12.52 -5.06
C THR A 123 -8.88 12.40 -3.55
N ASP A 124 -8.67 11.22 -3.00
CA ASP A 124 -8.90 10.92 -1.59
C ASP A 124 -7.68 11.18 -0.68
N SER A 125 -6.53 11.57 -1.24
CA SER A 125 -5.33 11.85 -0.45
C SER A 125 -4.35 12.81 -1.13
N TYR A 126 -3.58 13.53 -0.32
CA TYR A 126 -2.53 14.44 -0.80
C TYR A 126 -1.41 13.71 -1.55
N SER A 127 -1.05 12.50 -1.17
CA SER A 127 -0.02 11.71 -1.87
C SER A 127 -0.40 11.40 -3.31
N LYS A 128 -1.69 11.32 -3.61
CA LYS A 128 -2.19 11.12 -4.98
C LYS A 128 -2.18 12.41 -5.79
N THR A 129 -2.31 13.58 -5.17
CA THR A 129 -2.22 14.87 -5.91
C THR A 129 -0.88 15.07 -6.58
N GLU A 130 0.21 14.74 -5.90
CA GLU A 130 1.55 14.86 -6.47
C GLU A 130 1.74 13.92 -7.67
N ARG A 131 1.16 12.70 -7.61
CA ARG A 131 1.21 11.76 -8.72
C ARG A 131 0.47 12.27 -9.95
N ILE A 132 -0.72 12.84 -9.77
CA ILE A 132 -1.52 13.38 -10.85
C ILE A 132 -0.81 14.56 -11.52
N LYS A 133 -0.31 15.50 -10.73
CA LYS A 133 0.45 16.66 -11.21
C LYS A 133 1.69 16.28 -12.01
N HIS A 134 2.31 15.14 -11.66
CA HIS A 134 3.44 14.60 -12.43
C HIS A 134 3.05 13.87 -13.72
N MET A 135 1.79 13.50 -13.87
CA MET A 135 1.29 12.80 -15.07
C MET A 135 0.62 13.76 -16.08
N TYR A 136 0.07 14.83 -15.55
CA TYR A 136 -0.69 15.81 -16.36
C TYR A 136 -0.29 17.22 -15.94
N ASP A 137 0.26 17.96 -16.87
CA ASP A 137 0.64 19.36 -16.66
C ASP A 137 -0.59 20.27 -16.53
N GLY A 138 -0.46 21.31 -15.71
CA GLY A 138 -1.46 22.38 -15.59
C GLY A 138 -2.78 21.99 -14.92
N ILE A 139 -2.90 20.80 -14.33
CA ILE A 139 -4.12 20.40 -13.61
C ILE A 139 -4.16 20.89 -12.17
N SER A 140 -5.37 21.13 -11.67
CA SER A 140 -5.66 21.40 -10.25
C SER A 140 -6.19 20.16 -9.56
N CYS A 141 -5.88 20.01 -8.26
CA CYS A 141 -6.36 18.89 -7.47
C CYS A 141 -7.17 19.33 -6.26
N VAL A 142 -8.26 18.64 -6.01
CA VAL A 142 -9.10 18.79 -4.81
C VAL A 142 -9.02 17.49 -4.01
N VAL A 143 -8.66 17.59 -2.73
CA VAL A 143 -8.61 16.44 -1.83
C VAL A 143 -9.92 16.33 -1.07
N GLU A 144 -10.56 15.16 -1.20
CA GLU A 144 -11.78 14.81 -0.49
C GLU A 144 -11.64 13.38 0.02
N THR A 145 -11.50 13.20 1.32
CA THR A 145 -11.17 11.91 1.94
C THR A 145 -12.26 10.84 1.76
N ASP A 146 -13.50 11.24 1.55
CA ASP A 146 -14.58 10.30 1.20
C ASP A 146 -14.70 10.17 -0.32
N ILE A 147 -14.40 8.99 -0.80
CA ILE A 147 -14.46 8.69 -2.23
C ILE A 147 -15.87 8.84 -2.84
N ARG A 148 -16.93 8.69 -2.03
CA ARG A 148 -18.30 8.94 -2.47
C ARG A 148 -18.50 10.41 -2.78
N LYS A 149 -17.98 11.29 -1.92
CA LYS A 149 -18.00 12.73 -2.18
C LYS A 149 -17.13 13.13 -3.38
N CYS A 150 -16.02 12.41 -3.65
CA CYS A 150 -15.29 12.61 -4.90
C CYS A 150 -16.19 12.36 -6.13
N ILE A 151 -16.98 11.28 -6.10
CA ILE A 151 -17.92 10.96 -7.19
C ILE A 151 -19.07 11.97 -7.26
N GLU A 152 -19.63 12.40 -6.10
CA GLU A 152 -20.64 13.45 -6.05
C GLU A 152 -20.16 14.77 -6.68
N LYS A 153 -18.91 15.16 -6.40
CA LYS A 153 -18.27 16.33 -7.04
C LYS A 153 -18.15 16.16 -8.57
N LEU A 154 -17.81 14.94 -9.04
CA LEU A 154 -17.79 14.64 -10.46
C LEU A 154 -19.18 14.77 -11.08
N ASP A 155 -20.22 14.26 -10.42
CA ASP A 155 -21.61 14.36 -10.88
C ASP A 155 -22.10 15.80 -10.92
N ALA A 156 -21.76 16.59 -9.91
CA ALA A 156 -22.07 18.02 -9.83
C ALA A 156 -21.24 18.88 -10.82
N SER A 157 -20.28 18.30 -11.54
CA SER A 157 -19.31 19.01 -12.39
C SER A 157 -18.43 20.02 -11.63
N GLU A 158 -18.20 19.78 -10.33
CA GLU A 158 -17.23 20.51 -9.53
C GLU A 158 -15.78 20.04 -9.78
N CYS A 159 -15.62 18.88 -10.42
CA CYS A 159 -14.35 18.37 -10.94
C CYS A 159 -14.56 17.66 -12.29
N ASP A 160 -13.50 17.53 -13.06
CA ASP A 160 -13.50 16.91 -14.40
C ASP A 160 -13.19 15.41 -14.33
N ALA A 161 -12.50 14.98 -13.28
CA ALA A 161 -12.14 13.59 -13.06
C ALA A 161 -11.96 13.27 -11.56
N VAL A 162 -11.99 11.98 -11.26
CA VAL A 162 -11.64 11.42 -9.93
C VAL A 162 -10.49 10.45 -10.11
N PHE A 163 -9.44 10.58 -9.28
CA PHE A 163 -8.26 9.70 -9.30
C PHE A 163 -8.09 9.02 -7.95
N VAL A 164 -8.29 7.71 -7.91
CA VAL A 164 -8.35 6.91 -6.68
C VAL A 164 -7.85 5.49 -6.95
N LEU A 165 -7.73 4.68 -5.89
CA LEU A 165 -7.43 3.26 -6.04
C LEU A 165 -8.62 2.50 -6.66
N LEU A 166 -8.31 1.60 -7.57
CA LEU A 166 -9.31 0.72 -8.17
C LEU A 166 -10.00 -0.17 -7.13
N GLU A 167 -9.26 -0.60 -6.10
CA GLU A 167 -9.81 -1.39 -5.00
C GLU A 167 -10.86 -0.62 -4.20
N ASP A 168 -10.68 0.68 -4.01
CA ASP A 168 -11.61 1.52 -3.26
C ASP A 168 -12.95 1.67 -3.99
N ILE A 169 -12.91 1.86 -5.31
CA ILE A 169 -14.12 1.87 -6.14
C ILE A 169 -14.87 0.54 -6.08
N LYS A 170 -14.13 -0.58 -6.14
CA LYS A 170 -14.72 -1.93 -5.99
C LYS A 170 -15.31 -2.16 -4.60
N ALA A 171 -14.62 -1.69 -3.55
CA ALA A 171 -15.08 -1.82 -2.18
C ALA A 171 -16.33 -0.95 -1.91
N ALA A 172 -16.33 0.27 -2.41
CA ALA A 172 -17.44 1.20 -2.30
C ALA A 172 -18.66 0.84 -3.16
N ARG A 173 -18.51 -0.12 -4.10
CA ARG A 173 -19.52 -0.47 -5.12
C ARG A 173 -19.94 0.72 -5.98
N LEU A 174 -19.00 1.59 -6.31
CA LEU A 174 -19.23 2.80 -7.09
C LEU A 174 -18.98 2.60 -8.59
N HIS A 175 -18.80 1.36 -9.05
CA HIS A 175 -18.59 1.08 -10.46
C HIS A 175 -19.91 1.19 -11.23
N ASN A 176 -20.00 2.19 -12.14
CA ASN A 176 -21.11 2.40 -13.05
C ASN A 176 -20.60 2.78 -14.44
N SER A 177 -20.45 1.79 -15.31
CA SER A 177 -19.95 1.99 -16.69
C SER A 177 -20.92 2.72 -17.63
N PHE A 178 -22.18 2.90 -17.25
CA PHE A 178 -23.12 3.70 -18.01
C PHE A 178 -22.87 5.19 -17.85
N LEU A 179 -22.50 5.63 -16.64
CA LEU A 179 -22.27 7.03 -16.31
C LEU A 179 -20.80 7.44 -16.49
N TYR A 180 -19.87 6.52 -16.23
CA TYR A 180 -18.45 6.83 -16.15
C TYR A 180 -17.59 5.99 -17.08
N ARG A 181 -16.48 6.58 -17.51
CA ARG A 181 -15.35 5.91 -18.14
C ARG A 181 -14.24 5.71 -17.11
N TYR A 182 -13.73 4.49 -17.01
CA TYR A 182 -12.66 4.09 -16.10
C TYR A 182 -11.39 3.83 -16.89
N THR A 183 -10.36 4.64 -16.67
CA THR A 183 -9.03 4.42 -17.24
C THR A 183 -8.13 3.90 -16.13
N ILE A 184 -7.83 2.59 -16.17
CA ILE A 184 -6.97 1.94 -15.18
C ILE A 184 -5.53 2.17 -15.60
N MET A 185 -4.71 2.73 -14.71
CA MET A 185 -3.30 2.98 -14.93
C MET A 185 -2.48 1.70 -14.75
N ASP A 186 -1.60 1.41 -15.69
CA ASP A 186 -0.63 0.33 -15.50
C ASP A 186 0.45 0.73 -14.47
N TYR A 187 1.06 -0.26 -13.80
CA TYR A 187 2.11 -0.03 -12.82
C TYR A 187 3.32 0.72 -13.39
N GLY A 188 3.60 0.58 -14.70
CA GLY A 188 4.64 1.35 -15.37
C GLY A 188 4.26 2.81 -15.64
N GLU A 189 2.97 3.12 -15.70
CA GLU A 189 2.45 4.49 -15.89
C GLU A 189 2.34 5.21 -14.55
N CYS A 190 1.86 4.50 -13.53
CA CYS A 190 1.69 5.06 -12.20
C CYS A 190 2.02 4.00 -11.14
N VAL A 191 3.23 4.09 -10.59
CA VAL A 191 3.68 3.19 -9.53
C VAL A 191 2.88 3.50 -8.24
N PRO A 192 2.26 2.50 -7.59
CA PRO A 192 1.57 2.71 -6.33
C PRO A 192 2.49 3.29 -5.23
N VAL A 193 1.91 4.01 -4.29
CA VAL A 193 2.64 4.37 -3.06
C VAL A 193 3.09 3.10 -2.36
N HIS A 194 4.29 3.11 -1.77
CA HIS A 194 4.82 1.97 -1.06
C HIS A 194 3.86 1.50 0.05
N GLY A 195 3.60 0.20 0.12
CA GLY A 195 2.66 -0.42 1.06
C GLY A 195 1.18 -0.39 0.63
N GLU A 196 0.81 0.31 -0.45
CA GLU A 196 -0.58 0.42 -0.88
C GLU A 196 -1.15 -0.94 -1.34
N GLY A 197 -2.37 -1.25 -0.86
CA GLY A 197 -3.02 -2.54 -1.12
C GLY A 197 -2.47 -3.72 -0.32
N VAL A 198 -1.55 -3.48 0.63
CA VAL A 198 -1.01 -4.50 1.55
C VAL A 198 -1.63 -4.31 2.94
N TYR A 199 -2.06 -5.39 3.55
CA TYR A 199 -2.52 -5.41 4.94
C TYR A 199 -1.55 -6.19 5.80
N ALA A 200 -1.12 -5.56 6.90
CA ALA A 200 -0.26 -6.16 7.90
C ALA A 200 -1.07 -6.81 9.03
N MET A 201 -0.56 -7.90 9.57
CA MET A 201 -1.05 -8.50 10.80
C MET A 201 -0.14 -8.08 11.95
N LEU A 202 -0.67 -7.27 12.86
CA LEU A 202 0.00 -6.88 14.10
C LEU A 202 -0.30 -7.88 15.20
N THR A 203 0.70 -8.16 16.04
CA THR A 203 0.56 -8.97 17.28
C THR A 203 1.37 -8.33 18.40
N LYS A 204 1.02 -8.64 19.67
CA LYS A 204 1.80 -8.23 20.84
C LYS A 204 2.25 -9.43 21.65
N GLY A 205 3.56 -9.65 21.73
CA GLY A 205 4.26 -10.47 22.75
C GLY A 205 3.98 -11.97 22.83
N LYS A 206 2.84 -12.47 22.32
CA LYS A 206 2.47 -13.90 22.43
C LYS A 206 3.11 -14.70 21.30
N LYS A 207 4.10 -15.54 21.61
CA LYS A 207 4.82 -16.38 20.63
C LYS A 207 3.89 -17.19 19.71
N GLU A 208 2.76 -17.68 20.25
CA GLU A 208 1.78 -18.44 19.48
C GLU A 208 1.02 -17.57 18.48
N ALA A 209 0.61 -16.36 18.87
CA ALA A 209 -0.06 -15.41 17.97
C ALA A 209 0.88 -15.00 16.81
N VAL A 210 2.14 -14.70 17.13
CA VAL A 210 3.19 -14.42 16.12
C VAL A 210 3.35 -15.59 15.15
N ARG A 211 3.42 -16.83 15.66
CA ARG A 211 3.55 -18.01 14.81
C ARG A 211 2.33 -18.18 13.89
N THR A 212 1.13 -18.06 14.46
CA THR A 212 -0.11 -18.17 13.67
C THR A 212 -0.19 -17.09 12.61
N ALA A 213 0.15 -15.83 12.92
CA ALA A 213 0.18 -14.76 11.94
C ALA A 213 1.20 -15.04 10.81
N ARG A 214 2.38 -15.59 11.13
CA ARG A 214 3.38 -16.01 10.13
C ARG A 214 2.89 -17.15 9.25
N GLU A 215 2.21 -18.15 9.82
CA GLU A 215 1.62 -19.25 9.08
C GLU A 215 0.51 -18.80 8.13
N LEU A 216 -0.22 -17.73 8.49
CA LEU A 216 -1.27 -17.11 7.68
C LEU A 216 -0.73 -16.06 6.69
N SER A 217 0.53 -15.70 6.80
CA SER A 217 1.17 -14.70 5.94
C SER A 217 1.25 -15.18 4.49
N HIS A 218 0.93 -14.29 3.55
CA HIS A 218 1.06 -14.55 2.12
C HIS A 218 2.52 -14.39 1.68
N LYS A 219 3.20 -15.51 1.50
CA LYS A 219 4.64 -15.58 1.23
C LYS A 219 5.08 -14.66 0.09
N SER A 220 4.42 -14.73 -1.06
CA SER A 220 4.80 -13.92 -2.23
C SER A 220 4.63 -12.41 -2.00
N THR A 221 3.63 -11.99 -1.22
CA THR A 221 3.49 -10.56 -0.84
C THR A 221 4.59 -10.13 0.11
N ALA A 222 4.94 -10.96 1.10
CA ALA A 222 6.05 -10.68 2.01
C ALA A 222 7.38 -10.53 1.27
N GLU A 223 7.68 -11.46 0.36
CA GLU A 223 8.88 -11.42 -0.48
C GLU A 223 8.91 -10.17 -1.38
N CYS A 224 7.79 -9.78 -1.98
CA CYS A 224 7.70 -8.55 -2.76
C CYS A 224 7.97 -7.31 -1.90
N PHE A 225 7.39 -7.27 -0.70
CA PHE A 225 7.53 -6.16 0.22
C PHE A 225 8.98 -6.01 0.71
N GLU A 226 9.66 -7.12 1.05
CA GLU A 226 11.08 -7.13 1.39
C GLU A 226 11.97 -6.59 0.24
N ILE A 227 11.64 -6.92 -1.02
CA ILE A 227 12.34 -6.40 -2.20
C ILE A 227 12.11 -4.89 -2.34
N GLU A 228 10.89 -4.43 -2.13
CA GLU A 228 10.53 -3.01 -2.19
C GLU A 228 11.29 -2.22 -1.13
N ASP A 229 11.31 -2.70 0.13
CA ASP A 229 12.04 -2.08 1.24
C ASP A 229 13.55 -2.02 0.99
N ASP A 230 14.15 -3.10 0.47
CA ASP A 230 15.57 -3.14 0.17
C ASP A 230 15.95 -2.07 -0.88
N ILE A 231 15.16 -1.95 -1.95
CA ILE A 231 15.40 -0.95 -2.98
C ILE A 231 15.22 0.46 -2.41
N ILE A 232 14.12 0.72 -1.70
CA ILE A 232 13.83 2.03 -1.10
C ILE A 232 14.95 2.43 -0.15
N SER A 233 15.36 1.53 0.74
CA SER A 233 16.42 1.80 1.72
C SER A 233 17.74 2.17 1.06
N ARG A 234 18.13 1.51 -0.04
CA ARG A 234 19.36 1.83 -0.78
C ARG A 234 19.24 3.15 -1.54
N VAL A 235 18.10 3.40 -2.19
CA VAL A 235 17.89 4.61 -3.00
C VAL A 235 17.78 5.84 -2.13
N MET A 236 17.11 5.75 -0.96
CA MET A 236 16.94 6.86 -0.02
C MET A 236 18.23 7.29 0.71
N GLN A 237 19.32 6.50 0.62
CA GLN A 237 20.64 6.94 1.08
C GLN A 237 21.21 8.10 0.24
N ASN A 238 20.68 8.29 -0.96
CA ASN A 238 21.09 9.40 -1.83
C ASN A 238 20.39 10.70 -1.40
N VAL A 239 21.14 11.67 -0.94
CA VAL A 239 20.69 12.99 -0.43
C VAL A 239 19.89 13.82 -1.45
N TYR A 240 19.96 13.48 -2.73
CA TYR A 240 19.21 14.16 -3.79
C TYR A 240 17.82 13.56 -4.03
N VAL A 241 17.52 12.41 -3.44
CA VAL A 241 16.21 11.74 -3.54
C VAL A 241 15.28 12.27 -2.47
N LYS A 242 14.08 12.68 -2.87
CA LYS A 242 12.99 13.11 -1.97
C LYS A 242 12.00 12.01 -1.67
N THR A 243 11.57 11.30 -2.71
CA THR A 243 10.62 10.19 -2.58
C THR A 243 11.06 9.03 -3.45
N CYS A 244 10.83 7.83 -2.97
CA CYS A 244 11.03 6.60 -3.70
C CYS A 244 9.84 5.69 -3.43
N ASP A 245 9.06 5.40 -4.45
CA ASP A 245 7.99 4.41 -4.41
C ASP A 245 8.38 3.23 -5.29
N VAL A 246 8.28 2.04 -4.75
CA VAL A 246 8.62 0.80 -5.43
C VAL A 246 7.46 -0.17 -5.32
N TYR A 247 7.16 -0.82 -6.43
CA TYR A 247 6.17 -1.88 -6.50
C TYR A 247 6.79 -3.12 -7.14
N ALA A 248 6.80 -4.24 -6.41
CA ALA A 248 7.24 -5.53 -6.89
C ALA A 248 6.07 -6.50 -7.05
N ARG A 249 6.13 -7.33 -8.07
CA ARG A 249 5.15 -8.38 -8.35
C ARG A 249 5.85 -9.68 -8.74
N ILE A 250 5.44 -10.77 -8.10
CA ILE A 250 5.86 -12.12 -8.45
C ILE A 250 4.68 -12.84 -9.09
N SER A 251 4.87 -13.36 -10.30
CA SER A 251 3.89 -14.19 -11.01
C SER A 251 4.59 -15.47 -11.49
N SER A 252 4.24 -16.61 -10.91
CA SER A 252 4.96 -17.87 -11.06
C SER A 252 6.42 -17.72 -10.63
N ASP A 253 7.36 -17.75 -11.56
CA ASP A 253 8.79 -17.56 -11.33
C ASP A 253 9.32 -16.19 -11.79
N ARG A 254 8.45 -15.35 -12.35
CA ARG A 254 8.81 -14.03 -12.89
C ARG A 254 8.63 -12.94 -11.84
N LEU A 255 9.68 -12.18 -11.63
CA LEU A 255 9.69 -10.95 -10.83
C LEU A 255 9.64 -9.74 -11.77
N GLU A 256 8.74 -8.82 -11.48
CA GLU A 256 8.65 -7.51 -12.12
C GLU A 256 8.72 -6.44 -11.03
N ILE A 257 9.55 -5.43 -11.23
CA ILE A 257 9.73 -4.33 -10.30
C ILE A 257 9.56 -3.01 -11.05
N TYR A 258 8.80 -2.11 -10.47
CA TYR A 258 8.57 -0.75 -10.95
C TYR A 258 8.98 0.22 -9.86
N ALA A 259 9.77 1.22 -10.18
CA ALA A 259 10.21 2.25 -9.26
C ALA A 259 9.92 3.64 -9.83
N ASP A 260 9.47 4.53 -8.95
CA ASP A 260 9.17 5.93 -9.23
C ASP A 260 9.88 6.78 -8.18
N VAL A 261 10.87 7.50 -8.62
CA VAL A 261 11.77 8.27 -7.74
C VAL A 261 11.71 9.73 -8.12
N THR A 262 11.44 10.60 -7.14
CA THR A 262 11.50 12.04 -7.33
C THR A 262 12.67 12.63 -6.53
N GLY A 263 13.31 13.61 -7.11
CA GLY A 263 14.39 14.36 -6.49
C GLY A 263 14.20 15.85 -6.66
N ASN A 264 15.22 16.63 -6.26
CA ASN A 264 15.16 18.09 -6.32
C ASN A 264 14.99 18.65 -7.74
N ARG A 265 15.33 17.91 -8.77
CA ARG A 265 15.43 18.39 -10.16
C ARG A 265 14.66 17.53 -11.18
N GLY A 266 13.88 16.58 -10.73
CA GLY A 266 13.11 15.76 -11.66
C GLY A 266 12.59 14.44 -11.08
N ARG A 267 12.07 13.63 -11.96
CA ARG A 267 11.46 12.33 -11.68
C ARG A 267 12.07 11.27 -12.58
N ILE A 268 12.32 10.10 -12.02
CA ILE A 268 12.86 8.94 -12.73
C ILE A 268 11.89 7.78 -12.53
N ARG A 269 11.45 7.16 -13.62
CA ARG A 269 10.73 5.89 -13.59
C ARG A 269 11.58 4.79 -14.20
N VAL A 270 11.74 3.70 -13.47
CA VAL A 270 12.52 2.54 -13.89
C VAL A 270 11.68 1.29 -13.69
N ASN A 271 11.76 0.38 -14.64
CA ASN A 271 11.21 -0.96 -14.47
C ASN A 271 12.25 -2.01 -14.87
N GLU A 272 12.25 -3.13 -14.18
CA GLU A 272 13.06 -4.30 -14.49
C GLU A 272 12.21 -5.57 -14.31
N ARG A 273 12.54 -6.58 -15.12
CA ARG A 273 11.88 -7.88 -15.05
C ARG A 273 12.88 -9.01 -15.25
N GLY A 274 12.62 -10.15 -14.63
CA GLY A 274 13.44 -11.35 -14.77
C GLY A 274 12.87 -12.51 -13.97
N THR A 275 13.64 -13.57 -13.82
CA THR A 275 13.26 -14.70 -12.96
C THR A 275 13.48 -14.37 -11.48
N PHE A 276 12.62 -14.88 -10.61
CA PHE A 276 12.71 -14.63 -9.16
C PHE A 276 14.05 -15.15 -8.57
N VAL A 277 14.62 -16.21 -9.14
CA VAL A 277 15.92 -16.73 -8.73
C VAL A 277 17.02 -15.66 -8.84
N ASN A 278 16.90 -14.76 -9.81
CA ASN A 278 17.85 -13.68 -10.06
C ASN A 278 17.46 -12.36 -9.36
N LYS A 279 16.62 -12.40 -8.30
CA LYS A 279 16.10 -11.20 -7.64
C LYS A 279 17.17 -10.18 -7.26
N ASN A 280 18.29 -10.63 -6.70
CA ASN A 280 19.38 -9.75 -6.28
C ASN A 280 20.02 -8.99 -7.45
N LEU A 281 20.17 -9.64 -8.61
CA LEU A 281 20.68 -8.99 -9.83
C LEU A 281 19.69 -7.93 -10.33
N ILE A 282 18.39 -8.22 -10.27
CA ILE A 282 17.32 -7.29 -10.69
C ILE A 282 17.31 -6.07 -9.78
N ILE A 283 17.38 -6.28 -8.45
CA ILE A 283 17.46 -5.22 -7.44
C ILE A 283 18.68 -4.33 -7.72
N THR A 284 19.86 -4.92 -7.87
CA THR A 284 21.10 -4.17 -8.17
C THR A 284 20.95 -3.34 -9.43
N LYS A 285 20.43 -3.90 -10.52
CA LYS A 285 20.20 -3.17 -11.78
C LYS A 285 19.28 -1.96 -11.59
N ILE A 286 18.19 -2.07 -10.82
CA ILE A 286 17.29 -0.94 -10.55
C ILE A 286 18.00 0.14 -9.76
N VAL A 287 18.69 -0.22 -8.68
CA VAL A 287 19.42 0.72 -7.83
C VAL A 287 20.51 1.44 -8.64
N ASP A 288 21.28 0.73 -9.46
CA ASP A 288 22.33 1.31 -10.31
C ASP A 288 21.75 2.26 -11.35
N ARG A 289 20.63 1.91 -12.00
CA ARG A 289 19.95 2.78 -12.98
C ARG A 289 19.45 4.06 -12.32
N ILE A 290 18.83 3.97 -11.15
CA ILE A 290 18.36 5.13 -10.40
C ILE A 290 19.57 5.99 -10.00
N SER A 291 20.63 5.41 -9.49
CA SER A 291 21.84 6.11 -9.05
C SER A 291 22.53 6.82 -10.22
N THR A 292 22.69 6.15 -11.38
CA THR A 292 23.32 6.71 -12.57
C THR A 292 22.54 7.90 -13.12
N VAL A 293 21.22 7.77 -13.25
CA VAL A 293 20.36 8.85 -13.75
C VAL A 293 20.26 9.99 -12.73
N SER A 294 20.20 9.68 -11.43
CA SER A 294 20.24 10.67 -10.37
C SER A 294 21.53 11.50 -10.45
N TYR A 295 22.66 10.88 -10.71
CA TYR A 295 23.96 11.56 -10.80
C TYR A 295 24.02 12.49 -12.03
N THR A 296 23.52 12.06 -13.19
CA THR A 296 23.58 12.83 -14.43
C THR A 296 22.55 13.97 -14.49
N HIS A 297 21.32 13.75 -14.04
CA HIS A 297 20.28 14.78 -14.08
C HIS A 297 20.22 15.66 -12.84
N LEU A 298 20.73 15.22 -11.70
CA LEU A 298 20.67 15.96 -10.45
C LEU A 298 21.92 16.81 -10.19
N ARG A 299 23.05 16.58 -10.88
CA ARG A 299 24.34 17.26 -10.69
C ARG A 299 24.69 18.31 -11.75
N ALA A 300 23.97 18.43 -12.84
CA ALA A 300 24.35 19.21 -14.04
C ALA A 300 24.48 20.75 -13.83
N HIS A 301 24.41 21.29 -12.61
CA HIS A 301 24.50 22.71 -12.35
C HIS A 301 25.55 23.18 -11.34
N GLU A 302 26.38 22.29 -10.78
CA GLU A 302 27.48 22.74 -9.93
C GLU A 302 28.73 23.17 -10.71
N THR A 303 28.81 22.88 -11.99
CA THR A 303 29.96 23.23 -12.84
C THR A 303 29.91 24.61 -13.48
N LEU A 304 28.82 25.36 -13.31
CA LEU A 304 28.72 26.76 -13.85
C LEU A 304 28.85 27.85 -12.78
N ALA A 305 29.01 27.53 -11.51
CA ALA A 305 29.19 28.51 -10.44
C ALA A 305 30.67 28.70 -9.98
N ASN A 306 31.61 27.99 -10.62
CA ASN A 306 33.05 28.07 -10.30
C ASN A 306 33.93 28.35 -11.54
N LEU A 307 33.49 29.24 -12.43
CA LEU A 307 34.33 29.89 -13.45
C LEU A 307 34.15 31.40 -13.37
#